data_0ff20bbf6da3715bb6a01abedacdfa08
#
_entry.id   0ff20bbf6da3715bb6a01abedacdfa08
#
_cell.length_a   1.000
_cell.length_b   1.000
_cell.length_c   1.000
_cell.angle_alpha   90.00
_cell.angle_beta   90.00
_cell.angle_gamma   90.00
#
_symmetry.space_group_name_H-M   'P 1'
#
loop_
_entity.id
_entity.type
_entity.pdbx_description
1 polymer ?
#
loop_
_entity_poly.entity_id
_entity_poly.type
_entity_poly.pdbx_seq_one_letter_code
_entity_poly.pdbx_strand_id
1 'polypeptide(L)'
;IDFVKKFKGHGWMGIRFQTNPNDEYSEIKLHLRFLQNEAKLQQESLGIMGVNLIYGAFYKHNEPLKLMKYLTDHIDDQSIEIDTINFSGPLFKDIDNRLISLELVRLGMTDAVIFDESGTNVLPAQVLYKKNILTLRGSYRPMTKVNEEMFKKSLEAFLKEKKVKEENTLV
;
A
#
# COMPACT_ATOMS: atom_id res chain seq x y z
N ILE A 1 5.13 -16.75 2.14
CA ILE A 1 6.50 -17.19 2.45
C ILE A 1 6.96 -18.07 1.28
N ASP A 2 8.09 -17.70 0.68
CA ASP A 2 8.67 -18.49 -0.43
C ASP A 2 9.79 -19.40 0.12
N PHE A 3 9.47 -20.68 0.29
CA PHE A 3 10.43 -21.69 0.75
C PHE A 3 11.49 -22.05 -0.31
N VAL A 4 11.26 -21.70 -1.57
CA VAL A 4 12.20 -21.98 -2.68
C VAL A 4 13.26 -20.88 -2.81
N LYS A 5 13.12 -19.77 -2.08
CA LYS A 5 14.02 -18.60 -2.06
C LYS A 5 14.23 -17.94 -3.43
N LYS A 6 13.27 -18.11 -4.36
CA LYS A 6 13.30 -17.48 -5.69
C LYS A 6 12.66 -16.10 -5.72
N PHE A 7 11.64 -15.90 -4.90
CA PHE A 7 10.89 -14.66 -4.83
C PHE A 7 10.72 -14.23 -3.38
N LYS A 8 10.67 -12.94 -3.16
CA LYS A 8 10.29 -12.37 -1.87
C LYS A 8 8.79 -12.62 -1.67
N GLY A 9 8.41 -13.26 -0.56
CA GLY A 9 7.01 -13.52 -0.24
C GLY A 9 6.25 -12.22 0.01
N HIS A 10 4.95 -12.24 -0.25
CA HIS A 10 4.04 -11.16 0.10
C HIS A 10 2.66 -11.74 0.44
N GLY A 11 1.81 -10.94 1.04
CA GLY A 11 0.45 -11.36 1.35
C GLY A 11 -0.35 -10.34 2.13
N TRP A 12 -1.62 -10.65 2.31
CA TRP A 12 -2.53 -9.86 3.11
C TRP A 12 -2.59 -10.37 4.54
N MET A 13 -2.63 -9.43 5.47
CA MET A 13 -2.92 -9.67 6.87
C MET A 13 -4.06 -8.74 7.29
N GLY A 14 -4.91 -9.17 8.19
CA GLY A 14 -5.98 -8.32 8.69
C GLY A 14 -6.56 -8.82 10.00
N ILE A 15 -7.23 -7.91 10.68
CA ILE A 15 -8.00 -8.20 11.89
C ILE A 15 -9.38 -7.56 11.77
N ARG A 16 -10.39 -8.33 12.14
CA ARG A 16 -11.74 -7.86 12.35
C ARG A 16 -12.06 -7.98 13.83
N PHE A 17 -12.48 -6.91 14.47
CA PHE A 17 -12.63 -6.85 15.91
C PHE A 17 -13.78 -5.95 16.36
N GLN A 18 -14.21 -6.16 17.60
CA GLN A 18 -15.20 -5.37 18.33
C GLN A 18 -14.55 -4.90 19.62
N THR A 19 -14.83 -3.69 20.07
CA THR A 19 -14.34 -3.20 21.37
C THR A 19 -15.25 -3.59 22.51
N ASN A 20 -16.53 -3.80 22.25
CA ASN A 20 -17.47 -4.35 23.21
C ASN A 20 -18.26 -5.51 22.55
N PRO A 21 -18.77 -6.45 23.35
CA PRO A 21 -19.64 -7.50 22.83
C PRO A 21 -20.89 -6.94 22.15
N ASN A 22 -21.20 -7.48 20.97
CA ASN A 22 -22.32 -7.09 20.10
C ASN A 22 -22.21 -5.71 19.41
N ASP A 23 -21.09 -5.01 19.52
CA ASP A 23 -20.83 -3.85 18.68
C ASP A 23 -20.70 -4.25 17.20
N GLU A 24 -20.88 -3.28 16.30
CA GLU A 24 -20.46 -3.47 14.92
C GLU A 24 -18.94 -3.64 14.86
N TYR A 25 -18.46 -4.53 13.99
CA TYR A 25 -17.02 -4.78 13.83
C TYR A 25 -16.32 -3.67 13.07
N SER A 26 -15.10 -3.44 13.43
CA SER A 26 -14.12 -2.65 12.65
C SER A 26 -13.03 -3.56 12.12
N GLU A 27 -12.34 -3.12 11.08
CA GLU A 27 -11.38 -3.95 10.39
C GLU A 27 -10.14 -3.13 10.03
N ILE A 28 -8.98 -3.76 10.18
CA ILE A 28 -7.69 -3.27 9.69
C ILE A 28 -7.16 -4.34 8.74
N LYS A 29 -6.90 -3.94 7.49
CA LYS A 29 -6.26 -4.78 6.47
C LYS A 29 -4.97 -4.14 6.03
N LEU A 30 -3.93 -4.94 5.87
CA LEU A 30 -2.65 -4.48 5.35
C LEU A 30 -2.05 -5.53 4.41
N HIS A 31 -1.28 -5.05 3.43
CA HIS A 31 -0.49 -5.89 2.56
C HIS A 31 0.98 -5.77 2.93
N LEU A 32 1.63 -6.92 3.01
CA LEU A 32 3.02 -7.05 3.42
C LEU A 32 3.87 -7.61 2.28
N ARG A 33 5.09 -7.12 2.18
CA ARG A 33 6.15 -7.72 1.37
C ARG A 33 7.33 -8.05 2.28
N PHE A 34 7.82 -9.29 2.20
CA PHE A 34 9.02 -9.67 2.92
C PHE A 34 10.25 -9.22 2.13
N LEU A 35 11.16 -8.54 2.81
CA LEU A 35 12.40 -8.06 2.20
C LEU A 35 13.55 -9.07 2.36
N GLN A 36 13.43 -9.96 3.33
CA GLN A 36 14.39 -11.05 3.59
C GLN A 36 14.06 -12.30 2.78
N ASN A 37 15.08 -13.11 2.51
CA ASN A 37 14.95 -14.34 1.72
C ASN A 37 14.80 -15.61 2.58
N GLU A 38 15.11 -15.53 3.88
CA GLU A 38 15.06 -16.70 4.75
C GLU A 38 13.65 -16.90 5.33
N ALA A 39 13.08 -18.09 5.09
CA ALA A 39 11.73 -18.43 5.54
C ALA A 39 11.56 -18.30 7.06
N LYS A 40 12.58 -18.64 7.86
CA LYS A 40 12.53 -18.48 9.31
C LYS A 40 12.37 -17.02 9.72
N LEU A 41 13.17 -16.12 9.16
CA LEU A 41 13.09 -14.69 9.45
C LEU A 41 11.77 -14.08 8.99
N GLN A 42 11.24 -14.53 7.83
CA GLN A 42 9.91 -14.13 7.38
C GLN A 42 8.82 -14.57 8.37
N GLN A 43 8.90 -15.79 8.90
CA GLN A 43 7.95 -16.30 9.90
C GLN A 43 8.03 -15.53 11.22
N GLU A 44 9.23 -15.25 11.71
CA GLU A 44 9.44 -14.45 12.92
C GLU A 44 8.84 -13.05 12.78
N SER A 45 9.16 -12.35 11.70
CA SER A 45 8.64 -11.01 11.43
C SER A 45 7.11 -11.01 11.26
N LEU A 46 6.55 -12.03 10.60
CA LEU A 46 5.11 -12.20 10.45
C LEU A 46 4.42 -12.43 11.79
N GLY A 47 5.02 -13.23 12.66
CA GLY A 47 4.52 -13.49 14.01
C GLY A 47 4.47 -12.24 14.87
N ILE A 48 5.56 -11.46 14.89
CA ILE A 48 5.64 -10.17 15.59
C ILE A 48 4.59 -9.20 15.04
N MET A 49 4.50 -9.05 13.71
CA MET A 49 3.51 -8.20 13.06
C MET A 49 2.08 -8.58 13.47
N GLY A 50 1.76 -9.88 13.52
CA GLY A 50 0.46 -10.36 13.94
C GLY A 50 0.11 -9.95 15.37
N VAL A 51 1.04 -10.10 16.30
CA VAL A 51 0.88 -9.67 17.71
C VAL A 51 0.71 -8.14 17.78
N ASN A 52 1.56 -7.39 17.05
CA ASN A 52 1.48 -5.94 17.02
C ASN A 52 0.14 -5.45 16.44
N LEU A 53 -0.38 -6.11 15.41
CA LEU A 53 -1.67 -5.78 14.81
C LEU A 53 -2.81 -6.02 15.81
N ILE A 54 -2.81 -7.14 16.52
CA ILE A 54 -3.82 -7.43 17.54
C ILE A 54 -3.75 -6.38 18.67
N TYR A 55 -2.56 -6.14 19.20
CA TYR A 55 -2.39 -5.14 20.26
C TYR A 55 -2.80 -3.73 19.78
N GLY A 56 -2.38 -3.35 18.58
CA GLY A 56 -2.73 -2.08 17.97
C GLY A 56 -4.24 -1.91 17.81
N ALA A 57 -4.93 -2.93 17.33
CA ALA A 57 -6.39 -2.92 17.15
C ALA A 57 -7.14 -2.68 18.47
N PHE A 58 -6.74 -3.33 19.56
CA PHE A 58 -7.44 -3.20 20.83
C PHE A 58 -7.01 -2.00 21.67
N TYR A 59 -5.74 -1.59 21.61
CA TYR A 59 -5.20 -0.58 22.53
C TYR A 59 -4.78 0.73 21.87
N LYS A 60 -4.70 0.79 20.52
CA LYS A 60 -4.23 1.98 19.79
C LYS A 60 -5.16 2.42 18.65
N HIS A 61 -6.32 1.83 18.49
CA HIS A 61 -7.26 2.14 17.39
C HIS A 61 -7.69 3.62 17.35
N ASN A 62 -7.75 4.29 18.51
CA ASN A 62 -8.09 5.70 18.59
C ASN A 62 -7.01 6.64 18.04
N GLU A 63 -5.79 6.14 17.80
CA GLU A 63 -4.65 6.90 17.32
C GLU A 63 -3.97 6.17 16.15
N PRO A 64 -4.57 6.19 14.95
CA PRO A 64 -4.11 5.39 13.79
C PRO A 64 -2.64 5.56 13.45
N LEU A 65 -2.10 6.77 13.54
CA LEU A 65 -0.67 7.01 13.29
C LEU A 65 0.25 6.35 14.33
N LYS A 66 -0.18 6.28 15.59
CA LYS A 66 0.58 5.54 16.61
C LYS A 66 0.44 4.04 16.40
N LEU A 67 -0.75 3.57 15.99
CA LEU A 67 -0.97 2.19 15.62
C LEU A 67 -0.03 1.80 14.48
N MET A 68 0.03 2.58 13.40
CA MET A 68 0.92 2.31 12.28
C MET A 68 2.39 2.18 12.71
N LYS A 69 2.90 3.13 13.48
CA LYS A 69 4.27 3.05 14.02
C LYS A 69 4.50 1.82 14.87
N TYR A 70 3.49 1.39 15.62
CA TYR A 70 3.59 0.23 16.48
C TYR A 70 3.58 -1.10 15.70
N LEU A 71 3.04 -1.12 14.49
CA LEU A 71 3.01 -2.33 13.66
C LEU A 71 4.41 -2.92 13.45
N THR A 72 5.41 -2.07 13.26
CA THR A 72 6.80 -2.49 13.01
C THR A 72 7.66 -2.54 14.28
N ASP A 73 7.06 -2.38 15.48
CA ASP A 73 7.80 -2.49 16.73
C ASP A 73 8.44 -3.88 16.87
N HIS A 74 9.72 -3.91 17.27
CA HIS A 74 10.55 -5.12 17.32
C HIS A 74 10.72 -5.88 15.98
N ILE A 75 10.47 -5.22 14.84
CA ILE A 75 10.77 -5.73 13.50
C ILE A 75 11.88 -4.87 12.91
N ASP A 76 12.90 -5.54 12.37
CA ASP A 76 13.97 -4.87 11.64
C ASP A 76 13.42 -4.18 10.38
N ASP A 77 13.83 -2.93 10.13
CA ASP A 77 13.38 -2.10 9.00
C ASP A 77 13.62 -2.76 7.63
N GLN A 78 14.57 -3.70 7.54
CA GLN A 78 14.87 -4.45 6.34
C GLN A 78 14.10 -5.77 6.24
N SER A 79 13.15 -6.05 7.13
CA SER A 79 12.43 -7.32 7.17
C SER A 79 11.12 -7.30 6.41
N ILE A 80 10.33 -6.24 6.58
CA ILE A 80 8.97 -6.13 6.03
C ILE A 80 8.75 -4.72 5.47
N GLU A 81 8.11 -4.66 4.32
CA GLU A 81 7.49 -3.48 3.74
C GLU A 81 5.98 -3.56 3.89
N ILE A 82 5.35 -2.48 4.35
CA ILE A 82 3.87 -2.34 4.37
C ILE A 82 3.52 -1.36 3.25
N ASP A 83 3.07 -1.87 2.12
CA ASP A 83 2.75 -1.04 0.94
C ASP A 83 1.28 -0.59 0.88
N THR A 84 0.43 -1.24 1.66
CA THR A 84 -1.00 -0.88 1.75
C THR A 84 -1.52 -1.13 3.15
N ILE A 85 -2.28 -0.18 3.69
CA ILE A 85 -3.09 -0.35 4.89
C ILE A 85 -4.45 0.32 4.69
N ASN A 86 -5.50 -0.33 5.16
CA ASN A 86 -6.86 0.16 5.08
C ASN A 86 -7.58 -0.05 6.41
N PHE A 87 -8.25 0.99 6.85
CA PHE A 87 -9.09 1.01 8.05
C PHE A 87 -10.55 1.12 7.64
N SER A 88 -11.42 0.31 8.21
CA SER A 88 -12.85 0.35 7.93
C SER A 88 -13.69 -0.01 9.16
N GLY A 89 -14.97 0.37 9.12
CA GLY A 89 -15.91 0.15 10.22
C GLY A 89 -16.09 1.35 11.14
N PRO A 90 -16.95 1.23 12.16
CA PRO A 90 -17.40 2.36 12.99
C PRO A 90 -16.29 3.11 13.72
N LEU A 91 -15.24 2.40 14.18
CA LEU A 91 -14.12 3.02 14.88
C LEU A 91 -13.27 3.91 13.97
N PHE A 92 -13.36 3.71 12.65
CA PHE A 92 -12.50 4.32 11.66
C PHE A 92 -13.25 5.18 10.63
N LYS A 93 -14.52 5.54 10.91
CA LYS A 93 -15.40 6.29 9.99
C LYS A 93 -14.82 7.65 9.55
N ASP A 94 -14.05 8.29 10.42
CA ASP A 94 -13.46 9.60 10.18
C ASP A 94 -12.03 9.53 9.58
N ILE A 95 -11.55 8.31 9.25
CA ILE A 95 -10.21 8.10 8.69
C ILE A 95 -10.28 8.18 7.16
N ASP A 96 -9.47 9.07 6.59
CA ASP A 96 -9.19 9.06 5.15
C ASP A 96 -8.02 8.12 4.84
N ASN A 97 -8.32 6.95 4.27
CA ASN A 97 -7.31 5.95 3.92
C ASN A 97 -6.27 6.44 2.91
N ARG A 98 -6.55 7.50 2.13
CA ARG A 98 -5.57 8.12 1.22
C ARG A 98 -4.47 8.81 2.02
N LEU A 99 -4.86 9.56 3.06
CA LEU A 99 -3.89 10.20 3.95
C LEU A 99 -3.09 9.17 4.73
N ILE A 100 -3.73 8.10 5.19
CA ILE A 100 -3.05 6.97 5.84
C ILE A 100 -2.02 6.33 4.90
N SER A 101 -2.36 6.14 3.62
CA SER A 101 -1.41 5.60 2.63
C SER A 101 -0.19 6.52 2.41
N LEU A 102 -0.40 7.85 2.40
CA LEU A 102 0.72 8.80 2.34
C LEU A 102 1.60 8.76 3.60
N GLU A 103 1.01 8.47 4.76
CA GLU A 103 1.76 8.30 6.01
C GLU A 103 2.66 7.06 5.99
N LEU A 104 2.31 5.99 5.26
CA LEU A 104 3.22 4.85 5.05
C LEU A 104 4.55 5.30 4.44
N VAL A 105 4.48 6.15 3.40
CA VAL A 105 5.69 6.71 2.76
C VAL A 105 6.43 7.64 3.72
N ARG A 106 5.72 8.51 4.43
CA ARG A 106 6.33 9.43 5.39
C ARG A 106 7.04 8.72 6.54
N LEU A 107 6.52 7.58 6.95
CA LEU A 107 7.11 6.75 8.01
C LEU A 107 8.20 5.81 7.50
N GLY A 108 8.47 5.78 6.19
CA GLY A 108 9.47 4.89 5.58
C GLY A 108 9.04 3.41 5.54
N MET A 109 7.75 3.12 5.69
CA MET A 109 7.22 1.75 5.65
C MET A 109 7.12 1.21 4.22
N THR A 110 7.09 2.10 3.23
CA THR A 110 7.20 1.84 1.80
C THR A 110 7.79 3.06 1.09
N ASP A 111 8.36 2.87 -0.09
CA ASP A 111 8.94 3.95 -0.88
C ASP A 111 7.90 4.77 -1.66
N ALA A 112 6.78 4.15 -2.04
CA ALA A 112 5.76 4.79 -2.85
C ALA A 112 4.38 4.14 -2.65
N VAL A 113 3.33 4.93 -2.89
CA VAL A 113 1.95 4.46 -2.98
C VAL A 113 1.35 4.89 -4.32
N ILE A 114 0.44 4.08 -4.85
CA ILE A 114 -0.28 4.35 -6.09
C ILE A 114 -1.76 4.46 -5.78
N PHE A 115 -2.38 5.50 -6.31
CA PHE A 115 -3.84 5.66 -6.25
C PHE A 115 -4.42 5.48 -7.65
N ASP A 116 -5.55 4.81 -7.73
CA ASP A 116 -6.35 4.79 -8.95
C ASP A 116 -7.13 6.10 -9.15
N GLU A 117 -7.91 6.18 -10.21
CA GLU A 117 -8.74 7.35 -10.53
C GLU A 117 -9.80 7.67 -9.47
N SER A 118 -10.20 6.68 -8.66
CA SER A 118 -11.12 6.87 -7.53
C SER A 118 -10.43 7.39 -6.28
N GLY A 119 -9.09 7.43 -6.27
CA GLY A 119 -8.27 7.74 -5.11
C GLY A 119 -8.08 6.57 -4.15
N THR A 120 -8.39 5.35 -4.58
CA THR A 120 -8.14 4.13 -3.80
C THR A 120 -6.67 3.71 -3.93
N ASN A 121 -6.02 3.41 -2.82
CA ASN A 121 -4.67 2.86 -2.84
C ASN A 121 -4.69 1.45 -3.45
N VAL A 122 -3.88 1.24 -4.48
CA VAL A 122 -3.79 0.00 -5.24
C VAL A 122 -2.38 -0.58 -5.18
N LEU A 123 -2.28 -1.90 -5.25
CA LEU A 123 -0.99 -2.58 -5.21
C LEU A 123 -0.21 -2.35 -6.51
N PRO A 124 1.00 -1.77 -6.46
CA PRO A 124 1.82 -1.54 -7.65
C PRO A 124 2.01 -2.79 -8.50
N ALA A 125 2.26 -3.93 -7.86
CA ALA A 125 2.47 -5.21 -8.54
C ALA A 125 1.25 -5.68 -9.35
N GLN A 126 0.03 -5.29 -8.97
CA GLN A 126 -1.19 -5.64 -9.70
C GLN A 126 -1.45 -4.68 -10.85
N VAL A 127 -1.31 -3.38 -10.59
CA VAL A 127 -1.66 -2.33 -11.57
C VAL A 127 -0.63 -2.22 -12.68
N LEU A 128 0.66 -2.35 -12.34
CA LEU A 128 1.75 -2.17 -13.29
C LEU A 128 2.15 -3.45 -14.05
N TYR A 129 1.63 -4.61 -13.61
CA TYR A 129 2.05 -5.89 -14.21
C TYR A 129 1.70 -5.99 -15.69
N LYS A 130 2.72 -6.22 -16.52
CA LYS A 130 2.61 -6.33 -17.98
C LYS A 130 1.96 -5.12 -18.66
N LYS A 131 1.97 -3.95 -18.05
CA LYS A 131 1.48 -2.72 -18.65
C LYS A 131 2.60 -1.94 -19.33
N ASN A 132 2.25 -1.23 -20.40
CA ASN A 132 3.08 -0.18 -20.98
C ASN A 132 2.81 1.08 -20.17
N ILE A 133 3.84 1.68 -19.56
CA ILE A 133 3.65 2.77 -18.62
C ILE A 133 4.22 4.05 -19.19
N LEU A 134 3.37 5.07 -19.35
CA LEU A 134 3.77 6.44 -19.63
C LEU A 134 3.74 7.26 -18.35
N THR A 135 4.89 7.68 -17.86
CA THR A 135 4.98 8.46 -16.64
C THR A 135 5.19 9.94 -16.95
N LEU A 136 4.30 10.78 -16.44
CA LEU A 136 4.41 12.23 -16.47
C LEU A 136 4.68 12.73 -15.05
N ARG A 137 5.76 13.47 -14.86
CA ARG A 137 6.16 13.99 -13.56
C ARG A 137 5.91 15.49 -13.47
N GLY A 138 5.17 15.91 -12.45
CA GLY A 138 4.92 17.31 -12.17
C GLY A 138 4.11 17.51 -10.90
N SER A 139 4.03 18.75 -10.41
CA SER A 139 3.20 19.07 -9.24
C SER A 139 1.73 19.35 -9.60
N TYR A 140 1.45 19.72 -10.85
CA TYR A 140 0.10 19.95 -11.42
C TYR A 140 -0.89 20.72 -10.52
N ARG A 141 -0.40 21.75 -9.84
CA ARG A 141 -1.21 22.57 -8.91
C ARG A 141 -1.08 24.07 -9.24
N PRO A 142 -1.99 24.59 -10.05
CA PRO A 142 -3.06 23.94 -10.81
C PRO A 142 -2.53 23.23 -12.07
N MET A 143 -3.35 22.34 -12.64
CA MET A 143 -3.09 21.80 -13.97
C MET A 143 -3.28 22.90 -15.01
N THR A 144 -2.30 23.10 -15.88
CA THR A 144 -2.32 24.13 -16.91
C THR A 144 -2.61 23.54 -18.28
N LYS A 145 -3.00 24.38 -19.27
CA LYS A 145 -3.18 23.97 -20.67
C LYS A 145 -1.90 23.36 -21.26
N VAL A 146 -0.73 23.83 -20.84
CA VAL A 146 0.56 23.28 -21.27
C VAL A 146 0.73 21.84 -20.76
N ASN A 147 0.33 21.57 -19.52
CA ASN A 147 0.38 20.22 -18.97
C ASN A 147 -0.55 19.27 -19.73
N GLU A 148 -1.75 19.74 -20.09
CA GLU A 148 -2.72 18.97 -20.88
C GLU A 148 -2.19 18.66 -22.27
N GLU A 149 -1.61 19.65 -22.97
CA GLU A 149 -1.00 19.43 -24.29
C GLU A 149 0.21 18.50 -24.22
N MET A 150 1.05 18.66 -23.19
CA MET A 150 2.18 17.76 -22.95
C MET A 150 1.71 16.32 -22.77
N PHE A 151 0.65 16.10 -21.98
CA PHE A 151 0.03 14.79 -21.81
C PHE A 151 -0.43 14.20 -23.14
N LYS A 152 -1.25 14.94 -23.91
CA LYS A 152 -1.79 14.48 -25.21
C LYS A 152 -0.68 14.12 -26.19
N LYS A 153 0.30 15.00 -26.37
CA LYS A 153 1.42 14.77 -27.31
C LYS A 153 2.32 13.61 -26.88
N SER A 154 2.55 13.48 -25.57
CA SER A 154 3.34 12.37 -25.03
C SER A 154 2.64 11.03 -25.24
N LEU A 155 1.32 10.98 -25.01
CA LEU A 155 0.52 9.77 -25.23
C LEU A 155 0.49 9.40 -26.72
N GLU A 156 0.24 10.36 -27.63
CA GLU A 156 0.28 10.13 -29.07
C GLU A 156 1.65 9.60 -29.56
N ALA A 157 2.74 10.15 -29.03
CA ALA A 157 4.07 9.69 -29.37
C ALA A 157 4.34 8.26 -28.80
N PHE A 158 3.92 8.02 -27.58
CA PHE A 158 4.09 6.72 -26.92
C PHE A 158 3.33 5.60 -27.62
N LEU A 159 2.09 5.84 -28.06
CA LEU A 159 1.27 4.86 -28.78
C LEU A 159 1.81 4.53 -30.19
N LYS A 160 2.70 5.37 -30.76
CA LYS A 160 3.36 5.06 -32.04
C LYS A 160 4.52 4.08 -31.91
N GLU A 161 4.97 3.78 -30.69
CA GLU A 161 6.04 2.82 -30.47
C GLU A 161 5.57 1.39 -30.80
N LYS A 162 6.38 0.64 -31.57
CA LYS A 162 6.02 -0.67 -32.14
C LYS A 162 5.55 -1.74 -31.13
N LYS A 163 5.96 -1.62 -29.86
CA LYS A 163 5.65 -2.59 -28.80
C LYS A 163 4.53 -2.15 -27.87
N VAL A 164 4.04 -0.92 -28.02
CA VAL A 164 3.01 -0.35 -27.17
C VAL A 164 1.64 -0.65 -27.75
N LYS A 165 0.76 -1.18 -26.92
CA LYS A 165 -0.65 -1.42 -27.25
C LYS A 165 -1.50 -0.56 -26.34
N GLU A 166 -2.47 0.16 -26.90
CA GLU A 166 -3.36 1.06 -26.16
C GLU A 166 -4.10 0.34 -25.03
N GLU A 167 -4.63 -0.85 -25.30
CA GLU A 167 -5.33 -1.71 -24.33
C GLU A 167 -4.53 -2.09 -23.06
N ASN A 168 -3.19 -2.04 -23.18
CA ASN A 168 -2.26 -2.36 -22.10
C ASN A 168 -1.47 -1.13 -21.62
N THR A 169 -1.88 0.06 -22.01
CA THR A 169 -1.20 1.31 -21.65
C THR A 169 -1.83 1.90 -20.39
N LEU A 170 -0.96 2.28 -19.44
CA LEU A 170 -1.29 3.02 -18.24
C LEU A 170 -0.54 4.36 -18.29
N VAL A 171 -1.23 5.43 -17.93
CA VAL A 171 -0.64 6.78 -17.85
C VAL A 171 -0.76 7.33 -16.46
#